data_c2db80ebb4f448c2a29e84e76eec6689
#
_entry.id   c2db80ebb4f448c2a29e84e76eec6689
#
_cell.length_a   1.000
_cell.length_b   1.000
_cell.length_c   1.000
_cell.angle_alpha   90.00
_cell.angle_beta   90.00
_cell.angle_gamma   90.00
#
_symmetry.space_group_name_H-M   'P 1'
#
loop_
_entity.id
_entity.type
_entity.pdbx_description
1 polymer ?
#
loop_
_entity_poly.entity_id
_entity_poly.type
_entity_poly.pdbx_seq_one_letter_code
_entity_poly.pdbx_strand_id
1 'polypeptide(L)'
;MKTQDVRWHRVLPALFLPMLLLLTLTGCATSTLSEQTPAPGESLEAAEAVEPETARYYDFEDVPVPAEMELKTDRSFVFQTTEFAAGLLAFSGRVELSSLISFFRIKLPDDGWRFLSSIKSPKTILFFQKANRLCIITIISKAFTTDAEILVAQGFRGM
;
A
#
# COMPACT_ATOMS: atom_id res chain seq x y z
N MET A 1 -43.53 -15.16 19.79
CA MET A 1 -43.89 -15.61 18.45
C MET A 1 -44.47 -14.43 17.70
N LYS A 2 -43.71 -13.79 16.84
CA LYS A 2 -44.20 -12.86 15.80
C LYS A 2 -43.10 -12.78 14.75
N THR A 3 -43.28 -13.56 13.72
CA THR A 3 -42.52 -13.56 12.46
C THR A 3 -42.83 -12.28 11.70
N GLN A 4 -41.80 -11.49 11.37
CA GLN A 4 -41.92 -10.35 10.44
C GLN A 4 -41.39 -10.81 9.09
N ASP A 5 -42.30 -11.00 8.15
CA ASP A 5 -42.03 -11.22 6.74
C ASP A 5 -41.47 -9.95 6.09
N VAL A 6 -40.20 -9.98 5.66
CA VAL A 6 -39.65 -8.91 4.82
C VAL A 6 -39.92 -9.23 3.36
N ARG A 7 -40.91 -8.54 2.82
CA ARG A 7 -41.31 -8.57 1.40
C ARG A 7 -40.22 -7.91 0.56
N TRP A 8 -39.57 -8.69 -0.29
CA TRP A 8 -38.73 -8.22 -1.37
C TRP A 8 -39.59 -7.65 -2.51
N HIS A 9 -39.60 -6.32 -2.63
CA HIS A 9 -40.17 -5.70 -3.82
C HIS A 9 -39.18 -5.77 -4.98
N ARG A 10 -39.49 -6.68 -5.91
CA ARG A 10 -38.96 -6.71 -7.26
C ARG A 10 -39.44 -5.46 -7.99
N VAL A 11 -38.51 -4.60 -8.39
CA VAL A 11 -38.77 -3.59 -9.43
C VAL A 11 -37.88 -3.92 -10.61
N LEU A 12 -38.48 -4.48 -11.65
CA LEU A 12 -37.98 -4.65 -13.03
C LEU A 12 -38.65 -3.57 -13.90
N PRO A 13 -38.31 -3.46 -15.18
CA PRO A 13 -37.25 -2.64 -15.78
C PRO A 13 -37.90 -1.65 -16.76
N ALA A 14 -37.21 -0.61 -17.12
CA ALA A 14 -37.58 0.19 -18.28
C ALA A 14 -36.48 0.16 -19.34
N LEU A 15 -36.79 -0.54 -20.39
CA LEU A 15 -36.26 -0.46 -21.74
C LEU A 15 -35.87 0.96 -22.17
N PHE A 16 -34.67 1.10 -22.68
CA PHE A 16 -34.38 2.05 -23.75
C PHE A 16 -33.32 1.43 -24.70
N LEU A 17 -33.81 1.06 -25.88
CA LEU A 17 -33.13 0.70 -27.12
C LEU A 17 -33.55 1.77 -28.14
N PRO A 18 -32.92 1.95 -29.29
CA PRO A 18 -31.49 2.20 -29.64
C PRO A 18 -31.35 3.51 -30.44
N MET A 19 -30.12 4.01 -30.62
CA MET A 19 -29.84 4.90 -31.74
C MET A 19 -28.49 4.59 -32.38
N LEU A 20 -28.61 3.86 -33.45
CA LEU A 20 -27.65 3.59 -34.49
C LEU A 20 -27.31 4.91 -35.21
N LEU A 21 -26.04 5.35 -35.26
CA LEU A 21 -25.58 6.23 -36.31
C LEU A 21 -24.13 5.90 -36.73
N LEU A 22 -24.04 5.36 -37.94
CA LEU A 22 -22.86 5.19 -38.75
C LEU A 22 -22.22 6.57 -39.02
N LEU A 23 -20.90 6.71 -38.84
CA LEU A 23 -20.11 7.56 -39.71
C LEU A 23 -18.70 6.97 -39.86
N THR A 24 -18.45 6.45 -41.05
CA THR A 24 -17.17 6.06 -41.62
C THR A 24 -16.44 7.32 -42.07
N LEU A 25 -15.17 7.49 -41.65
CA LEU A 25 -14.22 8.35 -42.37
C LEU A 25 -12.81 7.78 -42.27
N THR A 26 -12.38 7.22 -43.38
CA THR A 26 -11.04 6.85 -43.77
C THR A 26 -10.14 8.09 -43.79
N GLY A 27 -8.99 8.00 -43.15
CA GLY A 27 -7.92 9.02 -43.27
C GLY A 27 -6.56 8.34 -43.14
N CYS A 28 -5.99 7.94 -44.31
CA CYS A 28 -4.58 7.62 -44.42
C CYS A 28 -3.77 8.93 -44.41
N ALA A 29 -2.83 9.04 -43.50
CA ALA A 29 -1.74 10.02 -43.60
C ALA A 29 -0.40 9.29 -43.48
N THR A 30 0.23 9.10 -44.62
CA THR A 30 1.64 8.74 -44.81
C THR A 30 2.52 9.84 -44.22
N SER A 31 3.31 9.52 -43.18
CA SER A 31 4.38 10.40 -42.72
C SER A 31 5.73 9.84 -43.16
N THR A 32 6.34 10.61 -44.04
CA THR A 32 7.68 10.50 -44.58
C THR A 32 8.77 10.28 -43.53
N LEU A 33 9.64 9.30 -43.83
CA LEU A 33 10.94 9.12 -43.19
C LEU A 33 11.78 10.40 -43.43
N SER A 34 12.15 11.06 -42.34
CA SER A 34 13.29 11.97 -42.35
C SER A 34 14.44 11.29 -41.63
N GLU A 35 15.38 10.85 -42.41
CA GLU A 35 16.70 10.40 -42.03
C GLU A 35 17.47 11.62 -41.48
N GLN A 36 17.66 11.67 -40.16
CA GLN A 36 18.55 12.63 -39.54
C GLN A 36 19.76 11.91 -38.96
N THR A 37 20.89 12.13 -39.62
CA THR A 37 22.26 11.80 -39.24
C THR A 37 22.56 12.24 -37.81
N PRO A 38 23.13 11.39 -36.92
CA PRO A 38 23.55 11.82 -35.60
C PRO A 38 24.86 12.59 -35.67
N ALA A 39 24.85 13.82 -35.18
CA ALA A 39 26.06 14.56 -34.84
C ALA A 39 26.64 13.98 -33.52
N PRO A 40 27.97 13.86 -33.39
CA PRO A 40 28.61 13.34 -32.22
C PRO A 40 28.81 14.43 -31.15
N GLY A 41 28.34 14.22 -29.96
CA GLY A 41 28.81 14.93 -28.78
C GLY A 41 27.77 15.76 -28.04
N GLU A 42 26.94 15.08 -27.25
CA GLU A 42 26.51 15.66 -25.99
C GLU A 42 26.23 14.48 -25.05
N SER A 43 27.14 14.31 -24.10
CA SER A 43 26.97 13.42 -22.95
C SER A 43 25.75 13.91 -22.19
N LEU A 44 24.59 13.34 -22.46
CA LEU A 44 23.45 13.42 -21.54
C LEU A 44 23.83 12.63 -20.30
N GLU A 45 24.40 13.34 -19.35
CA GLU A 45 24.42 12.98 -17.95
C GLU A 45 22.98 12.52 -17.62
N ALA A 46 22.83 11.22 -17.47
CA ALA A 46 21.56 10.63 -17.05
C ALA A 46 21.23 11.30 -15.73
N ALA A 47 20.30 12.24 -15.75
CA ALA A 47 19.62 12.69 -14.57
C ALA A 47 18.98 11.41 -13.99
N GLU A 48 19.61 10.87 -12.98
CA GLU A 48 19.10 9.82 -12.12
C GLU A 48 17.74 10.33 -11.67
N ALA A 49 16.68 9.79 -12.25
CA ALA A 49 15.32 10.07 -11.82
C ALA A 49 15.24 9.59 -10.39
N VAL A 50 15.37 10.51 -9.44
CA VAL A 50 15.09 10.26 -8.02
C VAL A 50 13.61 9.88 -7.99
N GLU A 51 13.33 8.58 -8.01
CA GLU A 51 12.00 8.09 -7.69
C GLU A 51 11.64 8.68 -6.33
N PRO A 52 10.46 9.32 -6.19
CA PRO A 52 10.06 9.86 -4.90
C PRO A 52 10.12 8.73 -3.88
N GLU A 53 10.89 8.93 -2.81
CA GLU A 53 11.00 7.95 -1.74
C GLU A 53 9.60 7.61 -1.23
N THR A 54 9.04 6.52 -1.71
CA THR A 54 7.69 6.06 -1.34
C THR A 54 7.67 5.43 0.04
N ALA A 55 8.83 5.17 0.62
CA ALA A 55 9.01 4.54 1.92
C ALA A 55 10.06 5.27 2.76
N ARG A 56 9.84 5.32 4.08
CA ARG A 56 10.79 5.80 5.08
C ARG A 56 11.06 4.70 6.09
N TYR A 57 12.27 4.71 6.66
CA TYR A 57 12.67 3.82 7.74
C TYR A 57 12.90 4.66 9.01
N TYR A 58 12.56 4.08 10.15
CA TYR A 58 12.68 4.72 11.46
C TYR A 58 13.60 3.86 12.35
N ASP A 59 13.26 3.66 13.61
CA ASP A 59 14.05 2.87 14.56
C ASP A 59 14.24 1.39 14.15
N PHE A 60 13.43 0.90 13.23
CA PHE A 60 13.57 -0.44 12.64
C PHE A 60 13.98 -0.28 11.16
N GLU A 61 15.26 -0.51 10.88
CA GLU A 61 15.87 -0.32 9.54
C GLU A 61 15.33 -1.27 8.46
N ASP A 62 14.58 -2.28 8.88
CA ASP A 62 13.98 -3.29 8.01
C ASP A 62 12.45 -3.27 8.02
N VAL A 63 11.84 -2.18 8.49
CA VAL A 63 10.39 -1.99 8.48
C VAL A 63 10.05 -0.68 7.77
N PRO A 64 9.72 -0.76 6.46
CA PRO A 64 9.36 0.41 5.66
C PRO A 64 7.99 0.96 6.07
N VAL A 65 7.85 2.28 6.05
CA VAL A 65 6.61 3.00 6.33
C VAL A 65 6.34 3.97 5.17
N PRO A 66 5.11 4.11 4.66
CA PRO A 66 4.80 5.06 3.62
C PRO A 66 5.18 6.49 4.02
N ALA A 67 5.72 7.26 3.08
CA ALA A 67 6.17 8.64 3.31
C ALA A 67 5.05 9.58 3.78
N GLU A 68 3.79 9.25 3.46
CA GLU A 68 2.59 10.00 3.86
C GLU A 68 2.16 9.74 5.31
N MET A 69 2.77 8.78 5.98
CA MET A 69 2.50 8.47 7.39
C MET A 69 3.44 9.25 8.30
N GLU A 70 2.88 9.91 9.29
CA GLU A 70 3.61 10.68 10.29
C GLU A 70 3.74 9.90 11.60
N LEU A 71 4.96 9.84 12.15
CA LEU A 71 5.22 9.23 13.44
C LEU A 71 4.56 10.02 14.57
N LYS A 72 3.86 9.31 15.45
CA LYS A 72 3.27 9.84 16.69
C LYS A 72 4.14 9.43 17.87
N THR A 73 5.07 10.30 18.23
CA THR A 73 6.10 10.01 19.25
C THR A 73 5.51 9.82 20.66
N ASP A 74 4.39 10.48 20.95
CA ASP A 74 3.63 10.36 22.19
C ASP A 74 3.00 8.97 22.39
N ARG A 75 2.90 8.19 21.32
CA ARG A 75 2.33 6.83 21.29
C ARG A 75 3.35 5.76 20.89
N SER A 76 4.60 6.17 20.71
CA SER A 76 5.69 5.30 20.24
C SER A 76 6.70 5.09 21.36
N PHE A 77 7.27 3.90 21.41
CA PHE A 77 8.41 3.59 22.27
C PHE A 77 9.26 2.51 21.62
N VAL A 78 10.57 2.61 21.77
CA VAL A 78 11.53 1.62 21.31
C VAL A 78 12.50 1.29 22.43
N PHE A 79 12.70 0.01 22.65
CA PHE A 79 13.72 -0.54 23.53
C PHE A 79 14.82 -1.14 22.67
N GLN A 80 16.03 -0.63 22.83
CA GLN A 80 17.16 -1.05 22.03
C GLN A 80 18.31 -1.53 22.93
N THR A 81 18.88 -2.66 22.56
CA THR A 81 20.08 -3.24 23.16
C THR A 81 21.14 -3.45 22.08
N THR A 82 22.32 -3.93 22.48
CA THR A 82 23.35 -4.35 21.51
C THR A 82 22.96 -5.56 20.67
N GLU A 83 21.98 -6.34 21.12
CA GLU A 83 21.59 -7.60 20.47
C GLU A 83 20.30 -7.48 19.65
N PHE A 84 19.37 -6.62 20.06
CA PHE A 84 18.10 -6.46 19.35
C PHE A 84 17.42 -5.12 19.64
N ALA A 85 16.52 -4.74 18.76
CA ALA A 85 15.55 -3.67 18.95
C ALA A 85 14.14 -4.25 18.99
N ALA A 86 13.32 -3.77 19.92
CA ALA A 86 11.89 -4.10 20.04
C ALA A 86 11.09 -2.86 20.45
N GLY A 87 9.84 -2.77 20.07
CA GLY A 87 9.03 -1.61 20.44
C GLY A 87 7.78 -1.46 19.61
N LEU A 88 7.08 -0.38 19.85
CA LEU A 88 5.89 0.04 19.14
C LEU A 88 6.11 1.41 18.51
N LEU A 89 5.90 1.51 17.21
CA LEU A 89 5.82 2.78 16.50
C LEU A 89 4.38 3.03 16.05
N ALA A 90 3.84 4.16 16.39
CA ALA A 90 2.50 4.60 16.02
C ALA A 90 2.56 5.68 14.95
N PHE A 91 1.77 5.54 13.91
CA PHE A 91 1.71 6.46 12.78
C PHE A 91 0.27 6.88 12.50
N SER A 92 0.10 8.05 11.88
CA SER A 92 -1.18 8.51 11.37
C SER A 92 -0.98 9.24 10.05
N GLY A 93 -1.84 9.00 9.07
CA GLY A 93 -1.75 9.65 7.76
C GLY A 93 -3.06 9.63 6.99
N ARG A 94 -3.11 10.35 5.88
CA ARG A 94 -4.26 10.35 4.95
C ARG A 94 -4.05 9.31 3.85
N VAL A 95 -3.91 8.06 4.24
CA VAL A 95 -3.70 6.93 3.34
C VAL A 95 -4.94 6.05 3.36
N GLU A 96 -5.36 5.58 2.20
CA GLU A 96 -6.49 4.68 2.08
C GLU A 96 -6.11 3.30 2.68
N LEU A 97 -7.06 2.65 3.37
CA LEU A 97 -6.82 1.40 4.09
C LEU A 97 -6.26 0.28 3.21
N SER A 98 -6.82 0.09 2.01
CA SER A 98 -6.38 -0.98 1.11
C SER A 98 -5.00 -0.71 0.53
N SER A 99 -4.68 0.55 0.26
CA SER A 99 -3.37 0.99 -0.20
C SER A 99 -2.30 0.72 0.86
N LEU A 100 -2.59 1.04 2.13
CA LEU A 100 -1.69 0.80 3.24
C LEU A 100 -1.45 -0.70 3.50
N ILE A 101 -2.50 -1.52 3.42
CA ILE A 101 -2.39 -2.98 3.51
C ILE A 101 -1.51 -3.52 2.39
N SER A 102 -1.74 -3.06 1.15
CA SER A 102 -0.97 -3.47 -0.03
C SER A 102 0.48 -3.07 0.07
N PHE A 103 0.77 -1.85 0.53
CA PHE A 103 2.11 -1.36 0.77
C PHE A 103 2.90 -2.32 1.68
N PHE A 104 2.38 -2.62 2.87
CA PHE A 104 3.09 -3.51 3.80
C PHE A 104 3.24 -4.94 3.25
N ARG A 105 2.25 -5.45 2.54
CA ARG A 105 2.32 -6.80 1.96
C ARG A 105 3.32 -6.92 0.81
N ILE A 106 3.64 -5.83 0.14
CA ILE A 106 4.62 -5.78 -0.95
C ILE A 106 6.00 -5.44 -0.40
N LYS A 107 6.12 -4.39 0.42
CA LYS A 107 7.41 -3.84 0.82
C LYS A 107 8.12 -4.63 1.94
N LEU A 108 7.40 -5.15 2.91
CA LEU A 108 8.04 -5.94 3.98
C LEU A 108 8.76 -7.21 3.48
N PRO A 109 8.23 -7.97 2.51
CA PRO A 109 8.98 -9.06 1.91
C PRO A 109 10.29 -8.64 1.24
N ASP A 110 10.38 -7.45 0.65
CA ASP A 110 11.63 -6.92 0.07
C ASP A 110 12.73 -6.78 1.13
N ASP A 111 12.34 -6.47 2.38
CA ASP A 111 13.23 -6.41 3.55
C ASP A 111 13.36 -7.75 4.30
N GLY A 112 12.92 -8.84 3.71
CA GLY A 112 13.08 -10.20 4.23
C GLY A 112 12.04 -10.64 5.26
N TRP A 113 10.95 -9.92 5.44
CA TRP A 113 9.83 -10.33 6.28
C TRP A 113 8.91 -11.29 5.54
N ARG A 114 8.57 -12.41 6.15
CA ARG A 114 7.60 -13.35 5.63
C ARG A 114 6.20 -13.04 6.18
N PHE A 115 5.24 -12.83 5.30
CA PHE A 115 3.85 -12.69 5.69
C PHE A 115 3.32 -14.02 6.26
N LEU A 116 2.66 -13.99 7.43
CA LEU A 116 2.08 -15.14 8.08
C LEU A 116 0.57 -15.20 7.89
N SER A 117 -0.12 -14.16 8.32
CA SER A 117 -1.58 -14.11 8.30
C SER A 117 -2.11 -12.68 8.45
N SER A 118 -3.41 -12.53 8.27
CA SER A 118 -4.11 -11.28 8.57
C SER A 118 -5.47 -11.54 9.23
N ILE A 119 -5.86 -10.63 10.13
CA ILE A 119 -7.19 -10.56 10.72
C ILE A 119 -7.86 -9.30 10.20
N LYS A 120 -9.12 -9.40 9.79
CA LYS A 120 -9.93 -8.26 9.32
C LYS A 120 -11.14 -8.08 10.22
N SER A 121 -11.49 -6.81 10.48
CA SER A 121 -12.65 -6.39 11.25
C SER A 121 -12.57 -6.67 12.78
N PRO A 122 -12.84 -5.63 13.60
CA PRO A 122 -13.05 -4.23 13.18
C PRO A 122 -11.76 -3.50 12.81
N LYS A 123 -10.61 -4.06 13.16
CA LYS A 123 -9.27 -3.58 12.80
C LYS A 123 -8.64 -4.57 11.84
N THR A 124 -7.76 -4.10 10.96
CA THR A 124 -6.91 -4.99 10.17
C THR A 124 -5.61 -5.22 10.91
N ILE A 125 -5.23 -6.46 11.13
CA ILE A 125 -3.97 -6.83 11.75
C ILE A 125 -3.20 -7.72 10.78
N LEU A 126 -1.97 -7.34 10.49
CA LEU A 126 -1.06 -8.11 9.64
C LEU A 126 0.06 -8.69 10.50
N PHE A 127 0.39 -9.94 10.27
CA PHE A 127 1.45 -10.65 10.98
C PHE A 127 2.57 -11.01 10.03
N PHE A 128 3.79 -10.61 10.37
CA PHE A 128 5.01 -10.94 9.64
C PHE A 128 6.07 -11.51 10.57
N GLN A 129 6.95 -12.34 10.03
CA GLN A 129 8.06 -12.94 10.73
C GLN A 129 9.36 -12.81 9.94
N LYS A 130 10.44 -12.48 10.64
CA LYS A 130 11.80 -12.48 10.08
C LYS A 130 12.75 -13.09 11.11
N ALA A 131 13.34 -14.23 10.76
CA ALA A 131 14.16 -15.01 11.70
C ALA A 131 13.37 -15.29 13.00
N ASN A 132 13.90 -14.81 14.15
CA ASN A 132 13.28 -14.92 15.47
C ASN A 132 12.51 -13.65 15.88
N ARG A 133 12.17 -12.77 14.93
CA ARG A 133 11.42 -11.53 15.18
C ARG A 133 10.01 -11.63 14.61
N LEU A 134 9.07 -11.00 15.30
CA LEU A 134 7.68 -10.85 14.90
C LEU A 134 7.40 -9.37 14.67
N CYS A 135 6.77 -9.05 13.54
CA CYS A 135 6.23 -7.73 13.25
C CYS A 135 4.70 -7.84 13.14
N ILE A 136 3.99 -7.09 13.97
CA ILE A 136 2.53 -7.03 14.00
C ILE A 136 2.12 -5.61 13.64
N ILE A 137 1.36 -5.45 12.57
CA ILE A 137 0.87 -4.16 12.10
C ILE A 137 -0.62 -4.10 12.30
N THR A 138 -1.08 -3.23 13.20
CA THR A 138 -2.50 -2.97 13.43
C THR A 138 -2.91 -1.70 12.70
N ILE A 139 -3.87 -1.81 11.79
CA ILE A 139 -4.35 -0.70 10.97
C ILE A 139 -5.80 -0.39 11.36
N ILE A 140 -6.06 0.89 11.64
CA ILE A 140 -7.35 1.41 12.07
C ILE A 140 -7.76 2.55 11.14
N SER A 141 -8.78 2.33 10.33
CA SER A 141 -9.37 3.40 9.52
C SER A 141 -10.26 4.29 10.39
N LYS A 142 -10.07 5.60 10.27
CA LYS A 142 -10.87 6.64 10.90
C LYS A 142 -11.59 7.45 9.83
N ALA A 143 -12.40 8.43 10.23
CA ALA A 143 -13.19 9.23 9.29
C ALA A 143 -12.34 9.99 8.26
N PHE A 144 -11.16 10.48 8.64
CA PHE A 144 -10.31 11.32 7.79
C PHE A 144 -8.84 10.87 7.73
N THR A 145 -8.45 9.89 8.53
CA THR A 145 -7.09 9.39 8.62
C THR A 145 -7.09 7.89 8.81
N THR A 146 -5.95 7.28 8.53
CA THR A 146 -5.68 5.90 8.89
C THR A 146 -4.52 5.89 9.88
N ASP A 147 -4.70 5.19 10.99
CA ASP A 147 -3.65 4.95 11.97
C ASP A 147 -3.01 3.58 11.70
N ALA A 148 -1.71 3.49 11.89
CA ALA A 148 -0.97 2.24 11.89
C ALA A 148 -0.12 2.13 13.17
N GLU A 149 -0.21 1.00 13.85
CA GLU A 149 0.64 0.66 14.99
C GLU A 149 1.50 -0.53 14.59
N ILE A 150 2.80 -0.34 14.60
CA ILE A 150 3.80 -1.34 14.19
C ILE A 150 4.54 -1.81 15.43
N LEU A 151 4.24 -3.01 15.87
CA LEU A 151 4.91 -3.67 16.97
C LEU A 151 5.98 -4.61 16.41
N VAL A 152 7.23 -4.40 16.79
CA VAL A 152 8.33 -5.33 16.54
C VAL A 152 8.79 -5.92 17.85
N ALA A 153 8.85 -7.23 17.92
CA ALA A 153 9.24 -7.96 19.12
C ALA A 153 10.09 -9.19 18.77
N GLN A 154 10.84 -9.68 19.75
CA GLN A 154 11.47 -11.00 19.66
C GLN A 154 10.37 -12.07 19.60
N GLY A 155 10.44 -12.92 18.61
CA GLY A 155 9.60 -14.11 18.54
C GLY A 155 10.07 -15.15 19.58
N PHE A 156 9.16 -15.98 20.04
CA PHE A 156 9.53 -17.13 20.85
C PHE A 156 10.33 -18.09 19.95
N ARG A 157 11.54 -18.47 20.38
CA ARG A 157 12.20 -19.65 19.82
C ARG A 157 11.26 -20.82 20.16
N GLY A 158 10.74 -21.48 19.14
CA GLY A 158 9.93 -22.67 19.34
C GLY A 158 10.68 -23.66 20.23
N MET A 159 10.03 -24.10 21.27
CA MET A 159 10.48 -25.22 22.07
C MET A 159 10.51 -26.47 21.22
#